data_b9739d2e5d968c6c2cef4969034da121
#
_entry.id   b9739d2e5d968c6c2cef4969034da121
#
_cell.length_a   1.000
_cell.length_b   1.000
_cell.length_c   1.000
_cell.angle_alpha   90.00
_cell.angle_beta   90.00
_cell.angle_gamma   90.00
#
_symmetry.space_group_name_H-M   'P 1'
#
loop_
_entity.id
_entity.type
_entity.pdbx_description
1 polymer ?
#
loop_
_entity_poly.entity_id
_entity_poly.type
_entity_poly.pdbx_seq_one_letter_code
_entity_poly.pdbx_strand_id
1 'polypeptide(L)'
;MGHTAQESGHTAVGGRRRRRVLGITAVVLVVAAVAGAFALRTPSPVGHWNSRAGYEAFLVDYGRAWQEMPVPDETMDVRTGFGFVRIYRFEATTDSPTRHPFVLLPGRSSPSPVWADNMPSLMELGDVYVLDLLGEPGLSVQEVPIESFADNAAWLDQTLAELPEERFHLLGLSIGGWTAANLAVHRPERVASLLLIDPAYTFGTIPGETAVRAIPASVPWLPKSWRDSFASYTAGGAPVEDVPVARMIETAMRSYSIRLPQPALIPEEDLERLEMPVLAILAGRSVMHDTRKAADVAERVLRNGTVVVYPDASHAVGSEEAMQIAREIEAFLSSHQ
;
A
#
# COMPACT_ATOMS: atom_id res chain seq x y z
N MET A 1 54.39 76.50 -22.89
CA MET A 1 54.89 75.55 -21.88
C MET A 1 53.66 75.09 -21.08
N GLY A 2 53.18 73.91 -21.37
CA GLY A 2 52.04 73.31 -20.72
C GLY A 2 52.20 71.83 -20.75
N HIS A 3 52.47 71.23 -19.60
CA HIS A 3 52.47 69.77 -19.38
C HIS A 3 51.10 69.35 -18.97
N THR A 4 50.46 68.52 -19.78
CA THR A 4 49.25 67.80 -19.44
C THR A 4 49.63 66.49 -18.81
N ALA A 5 49.21 66.27 -17.58
CA ALA A 5 49.32 64.98 -16.92
C ALA A 5 48.15 64.06 -17.37
N GLN A 6 48.51 62.87 -17.77
CA GLN A 6 47.63 61.81 -18.20
C GLN A 6 47.45 60.86 -17.02
N GLU A 7 46.26 60.92 -16.33
CA GLU A 7 45.93 60.01 -15.26
C GLU A 7 45.42 58.67 -15.79
N SER A 8 46.01 57.63 -15.28
CA SER A 8 45.79 56.23 -15.62
C SER A 8 44.53 55.67 -14.93
N GLY A 9 43.47 55.43 -15.73
CA GLY A 9 42.22 54.76 -15.26
C GLY A 9 42.23 53.24 -15.57
N HIS A 10 43.03 52.45 -14.88
CA HIS A 10 43.10 50.99 -15.19
C HIS A 10 43.06 50.03 -14.01
N THR A 11 42.41 50.32 -12.85
CA THR A 11 42.42 49.37 -11.71
C THR A 11 41.05 48.96 -11.14
N ALA A 12 39.92 49.47 -11.64
CA ALA A 12 38.62 49.17 -11.02
C ALA A 12 37.83 48.01 -11.59
N VAL A 13 38.14 47.49 -12.80
CA VAL A 13 37.37 46.44 -13.50
C VAL A 13 37.79 45.03 -13.05
N GLY A 14 39.04 44.80 -12.66
CA GLY A 14 39.57 43.48 -12.25
C GLY A 14 39.01 42.95 -10.94
N GLY A 15 38.70 43.83 -9.99
CA GLY A 15 38.24 43.48 -8.65
C GLY A 15 36.80 42.92 -8.63
N ARG A 16 35.90 43.49 -9.43
CA ARG A 16 34.49 43.01 -9.53
C ARG A 16 34.37 41.66 -10.24
N ARG A 17 35.18 41.42 -11.23
CA ARG A 17 35.21 40.12 -11.96
C ARG A 17 35.76 38.99 -11.07
N ARG A 18 36.85 39.25 -10.34
CA ARG A 18 37.41 38.29 -9.36
C ARG A 18 36.42 37.96 -8.23
N ARG A 19 35.71 38.93 -7.66
CA ARG A 19 34.70 38.70 -6.63
C ARG A 19 33.49 37.89 -7.15
N ARG A 20 33.03 38.11 -8.39
CA ARG A 20 31.98 37.31 -9.03
C ARG A 20 32.44 35.86 -9.29
N VAL A 21 33.67 35.66 -9.77
CA VAL A 21 34.22 34.31 -10.00
C VAL A 21 34.37 33.57 -8.67
N LEU A 22 34.88 34.19 -7.61
CA LEU A 22 34.99 33.60 -6.29
C LEU A 22 33.61 33.25 -5.70
N GLY A 23 32.61 34.09 -5.90
CA GLY A 23 31.23 33.80 -5.45
C GLY A 23 30.62 32.61 -6.20
N ILE A 24 30.78 32.50 -7.50
CA ILE A 24 30.28 31.35 -8.30
C ILE A 24 31.01 30.07 -7.91
N THR A 25 32.31 30.12 -7.70
CA THR A 25 33.10 28.93 -7.27
C THR A 25 32.68 28.47 -5.88
N ALA A 26 32.40 29.37 -4.94
CA ALA A 26 31.91 29.04 -3.61
C ALA A 26 30.52 28.39 -3.68
N VAL A 27 29.59 28.89 -4.49
CA VAL A 27 28.26 28.30 -4.70
C VAL A 27 28.38 26.90 -5.32
N VAL A 28 29.23 26.72 -6.32
CA VAL A 28 29.44 25.39 -6.95
C VAL A 28 30.03 24.41 -5.95
N LEU A 29 30.99 24.82 -5.13
CA LEU A 29 31.54 23.95 -4.07
C LEU A 29 30.52 23.58 -3.01
N VAL A 30 29.67 24.51 -2.59
CA VAL A 30 28.58 24.25 -1.65
C VAL A 30 27.57 23.28 -2.26
N VAL A 31 27.16 23.48 -3.51
CA VAL A 31 26.26 22.57 -4.23
C VAL A 31 26.88 21.19 -4.39
N ALA A 32 28.17 21.12 -4.74
CA ALA A 32 28.88 19.84 -4.85
C ALA A 32 29.03 19.14 -3.48
N ALA A 33 29.30 19.89 -2.40
CA ALA A 33 29.37 19.34 -1.05
C ALA A 33 28.03 18.85 -0.55
N VAL A 34 26.93 19.58 -0.84
CA VAL A 34 25.57 19.19 -0.52
C VAL A 34 25.17 17.95 -1.33
N ALA A 35 25.44 17.94 -2.64
CA ALA A 35 25.18 16.78 -3.50
C ALA A 35 26.00 15.56 -3.07
N GLY A 36 27.29 15.76 -2.70
CA GLY A 36 28.15 14.71 -2.14
C GLY A 36 27.63 14.19 -0.79
N ALA A 37 27.17 15.06 0.09
CA ALA A 37 26.58 14.66 1.37
C ALA A 37 25.26 13.88 1.18
N PHE A 38 24.45 14.22 0.16
CA PHE A 38 23.28 13.43 -0.22
C PHE A 38 23.66 12.10 -0.85
N ALA A 39 24.69 12.05 -1.70
CA ALA A 39 25.15 10.82 -2.33
C ALA A 39 25.80 9.83 -1.35
N LEU A 40 26.34 10.35 -0.23
CA LEU A 40 26.96 9.53 0.84
C LEU A 40 25.96 9.06 1.90
N ARG A 41 24.68 9.50 1.84
CA ARG A 41 23.63 8.99 2.71
C ARG A 41 23.23 7.59 2.23
N THR A 42 23.50 6.58 3.01
CA THR A 42 22.87 5.26 2.83
C THR A 42 21.37 5.42 3.00
N PRO A 43 20.54 5.10 1.98
CA PRO A 43 19.10 5.16 2.14
C PRO A 43 18.68 4.21 3.26
N SER A 44 17.63 4.57 4.00
CA SER A 44 17.06 3.67 5.02
C SER A 44 16.72 2.31 4.38
N PRO A 45 17.11 1.19 4.99
CA PRO A 45 16.75 -0.14 4.49
C PRO A 45 15.29 -0.52 4.79
N VAL A 46 14.60 0.26 5.63
CA VAL A 46 13.21 0.04 6.04
C VAL A 46 12.30 1.17 5.55
N GLY A 47 11.01 0.88 5.46
CA GLY A 47 9.98 1.88 5.18
C GLY A 47 10.00 3.01 6.23
N HIS A 48 9.85 4.26 5.80
CA HIS A 48 9.96 5.41 6.70
C HIS A 48 9.28 6.66 6.18
N TRP A 49 8.87 7.53 7.10
CA TRP A 49 8.37 8.85 6.78
C TRP A 49 9.50 9.78 6.33
N ASN A 50 9.29 10.48 5.22
CA ASN A 50 10.32 11.33 4.61
C ASN A 50 10.60 12.60 5.44
N SER A 51 9.66 13.00 6.30
CA SER A 51 9.81 14.13 7.22
C SER A 51 8.80 14.04 8.36
N ARG A 52 9.13 14.69 9.48
CA ARG A 52 8.21 14.88 10.61
C ARG A 52 6.91 15.57 10.18
N ALA A 53 7.00 16.64 9.40
CA ALA A 53 5.83 17.37 8.91
C ALA A 53 4.92 16.52 8.02
N GLY A 54 5.51 15.63 7.19
CA GLY A 54 4.76 14.66 6.38
C GLY A 54 4.02 13.64 7.25
N TYR A 55 4.67 13.13 8.28
CA TYR A 55 4.05 12.23 9.26
C TYR A 55 2.92 12.89 10.04
N GLU A 56 3.14 14.12 10.55
CA GLU A 56 2.10 14.88 11.27
C GLU A 56 0.89 15.18 10.38
N ALA A 57 1.11 15.52 9.10
CA ALA A 57 0.03 15.70 8.12
C ALA A 57 -0.73 14.38 7.88
N PHE A 58 -0.03 13.26 7.75
CA PHE A 58 -0.65 11.95 7.61
C PHE A 58 -1.50 11.60 8.83
N LEU A 59 -1.02 11.81 10.06
CA LEU A 59 -1.80 11.54 11.28
C LEU A 59 -3.12 12.33 11.33
N VAL A 60 -3.11 13.57 10.82
CA VAL A 60 -4.34 14.38 10.72
C VAL A 60 -5.32 13.75 9.73
N ASP A 61 -4.86 13.36 8.55
CA ASP A 61 -5.73 12.80 7.52
C ASP A 61 -6.17 11.36 7.88
N TYR A 62 -5.28 10.56 8.51
CA TYR A 62 -5.61 9.25 9.07
C TYR A 62 -6.71 9.36 10.14
N GLY A 63 -6.56 10.31 11.08
CA GLY A 63 -7.57 10.54 12.12
C GLY A 63 -8.91 11.02 11.58
N ARG A 64 -8.94 11.75 10.45
CA ARG A 64 -10.19 12.11 9.76
C ARG A 64 -10.83 10.91 9.07
N ALA A 65 -10.05 10.12 8.36
CA ALA A 65 -10.54 8.90 7.71
C ALA A 65 -11.03 7.88 8.76
N TRP A 66 -10.36 7.83 9.91
CA TRP A 66 -10.77 6.96 11.02
C TRP A 66 -12.15 7.29 11.59
N GLN A 67 -12.66 8.53 11.43
CA GLN A 67 -14.01 8.89 11.89
C GLN A 67 -15.13 8.18 11.11
N GLU A 68 -14.82 7.61 9.95
CA GLU A 68 -15.73 6.81 9.15
C GLU A 68 -15.71 5.31 9.55
N MET A 69 -14.72 4.90 10.36
CA MET A 69 -14.64 3.55 10.91
C MET A 69 -15.51 3.40 12.17
N PRO A 70 -16.03 2.20 12.44
CA PRO A 70 -16.58 1.91 13.76
C PRO A 70 -15.52 2.08 14.86
N VAL A 71 -15.97 2.20 16.10
CA VAL A 71 -15.06 2.23 17.25
C VAL A 71 -14.50 0.82 17.47
N PRO A 72 -13.19 0.61 17.51
CA PRO A 72 -12.62 -0.70 17.77
C PRO A 72 -12.85 -1.10 19.23
N ASP A 73 -13.13 -2.38 19.47
CA ASP A 73 -13.24 -2.94 20.81
C ASP A 73 -11.87 -3.08 21.46
N GLU A 74 -10.84 -3.34 20.64
CA GLU A 74 -9.45 -3.42 21.08
C GLU A 74 -8.49 -2.82 20.04
N THR A 75 -7.42 -2.19 20.54
CA THR A 75 -6.30 -1.70 19.74
C THR A 75 -5.01 -2.24 20.33
N MET A 76 -4.19 -2.89 19.50
CA MET A 76 -2.95 -3.51 19.95
C MET A 76 -1.79 -3.21 19.00
N ASP A 77 -0.59 -3.20 19.56
CA ASP A 77 0.68 -3.18 18.82
C ASP A 77 1.38 -4.52 19.03
N VAL A 78 1.34 -5.37 18.03
CA VAL A 78 1.94 -6.70 18.09
C VAL A 78 3.40 -6.62 17.70
N ARG A 79 4.29 -7.14 18.56
CA ARG A 79 5.72 -7.22 18.30
C ARG A 79 6.04 -8.42 17.43
N THR A 80 6.76 -8.19 16.33
CA THR A 80 7.32 -9.21 15.45
C THR A 80 8.84 -9.10 15.37
N GLY A 81 9.50 -10.04 14.72
CA GLY A 81 10.93 -9.94 14.40
C GLY A 81 11.27 -8.81 13.42
N PHE A 82 10.28 -8.19 12.79
CA PHE A 82 10.47 -7.14 11.78
C PHE A 82 10.02 -5.75 12.26
N GLY A 83 9.36 -5.66 13.42
CA GLY A 83 8.87 -4.41 14.00
C GLY A 83 7.53 -4.58 14.73
N PHE A 84 6.75 -3.52 14.82
CA PHE A 84 5.44 -3.51 15.45
C PHE A 84 4.34 -3.41 14.41
N VAL A 85 3.30 -4.24 14.55
CA VAL A 85 2.12 -4.21 13.69
C VAL A 85 0.95 -3.65 14.50
N ARG A 86 0.36 -2.54 14.03
CA ARG A 86 -0.87 -1.96 14.58
C ARG A 86 -2.06 -2.77 14.10
N ILE A 87 -2.86 -3.25 15.05
CA ILE A 87 -4.08 -4.03 14.80
C ILE A 87 -5.24 -3.40 15.56
N TYR A 88 -6.41 -3.47 14.96
CA TYR A 88 -7.68 -3.07 15.54
C TYR A 88 -8.64 -4.26 15.47
N ARG A 89 -9.25 -4.62 16.59
CA ARG A 89 -10.27 -5.65 16.69
C ARG A 89 -11.64 -5.02 16.79
N PHE A 90 -12.57 -5.58 16.05
CA PHE A 90 -13.99 -5.24 16.09
C PHE A 90 -14.78 -6.51 16.31
N GLU A 91 -15.63 -6.53 17.33
CA GLU A 91 -16.50 -7.66 17.62
C GLU A 91 -17.65 -7.72 16.62
N ALA A 92 -18.07 -8.93 16.30
CA ALA A 92 -19.22 -9.16 15.43
C ALA A 92 -20.48 -8.51 16.02
N THR A 93 -21.34 -8.00 15.13
CA THR A 93 -22.66 -7.45 15.51
C THR A 93 -23.78 -8.50 15.46
N THR A 94 -23.45 -9.74 15.08
CA THR A 94 -24.36 -10.88 14.97
C THR A 94 -24.27 -11.80 16.18
N ASP A 95 -25.38 -12.49 16.52
CA ASP A 95 -25.41 -13.53 17.55
C ASP A 95 -24.83 -14.88 17.07
N SER A 96 -24.54 -15.01 15.79
CA SER A 96 -24.04 -16.24 15.16
C SER A 96 -22.86 -15.92 14.23
N PRO A 97 -21.71 -15.47 14.77
CA PRO A 97 -20.55 -15.12 13.96
C PRO A 97 -19.93 -16.35 13.30
N THR A 98 -19.18 -16.12 12.23
CA THR A 98 -18.32 -17.16 11.62
C THR A 98 -17.34 -17.74 12.65
N ARG A 99 -16.99 -19.03 12.49
CA ARG A 99 -16.08 -19.73 13.41
C ARG A 99 -14.71 -19.08 13.52
N HIS A 100 -14.22 -18.51 12.43
CA HIS A 100 -12.91 -17.86 12.32
C HIS A 100 -13.10 -16.38 12.01
N PRO A 101 -12.35 -15.47 12.66
CA PRO A 101 -12.43 -14.05 12.38
C PRO A 101 -11.83 -13.69 11.02
N PHE A 102 -12.23 -12.54 10.53
CA PHE A 102 -11.62 -11.91 9.37
C PHE A 102 -10.36 -11.16 9.74
N VAL A 103 -9.33 -11.21 8.88
CA VAL A 103 -8.15 -10.33 8.92
C VAL A 103 -8.10 -9.56 7.62
N LEU A 104 -8.24 -8.24 7.69
CA LEU A 104 -8.29 -7.35 6.54
C LEU A 104 -6.92 -6.78 6.23
N LEU A 105 -6.44 -7.04 5.01
CA LEU A 105 -5.15 -6.64 4.48
C LEU A 105 -5.36 -5.59 3.38
N PRO A 106 -5.07 -4.30 3.65
CA PRO A 106 -5.36 -3.22 2.72
C PRO A 106 -4.42 -3.19 1.52
N GLY A 107 -4.77 -2.36 0.54
CA GLY A 107 -3.94 -2.11 -0.64
C GLY A 107 -2.70 -1.28 -0.36
N ARG A 108 -1.88 -1.07 -1.39
CA ARG A 108 -0.67 -0.24 -1.31
C ARG A 108 -0.99 1.20 -0.91
N SER A 109 -0.24 1.71 0.06
CA SER A 109 -0.40 3.07 0.61
C SER A 109 -1.80 3.36 1.17
N SER A 110 -2.58 2.32 1.45
CA SER A 110 -3.96 2.41 1.91
C SER A 110 -4.06 1.78 3.31
N PRO A 111 -3.82 2.53 4.40
CA PRO A 111 -3.91 1.97 5.74
C PRO A 111 -5.36 1.65 6.15
N SER A 112 -5.53 1.08 7.35
CA SER A 112 -6.76 0.51 7.89
C SER A 112 -8.08 1.24 7.57
N PRO A 113 -8.18 2.59 7.59
CA PRO A 113 -9.44 3.27 7.29
C PRO A 113 -10.00 3.07 5.88
N VAL A 114 -9.23 2.50 4.94
CA VAL A 114 -9.73 2.16 3.60
C VAL A 114 -10.90 1.16 3.63
N TRP A 115 -11.05 0.43 4.74
CA TRP A 115 -12.09 -0.57 4.92
C TRP A 115 -13.43 -0.04 5.46
N ALA A 116 -13.55 1.29 5.67
CA ALA A 116 -14.73 1.88 6.32
C ALA A 116 -16.06 1.43 5.71
N ASP A 117 -16.16 1.42 4.37
CA ASP A 117 -17.37 1.01 3.65
C ASP A 117 -17.70 -0.48 3.80
N ASN A 118 -16.71 -1.32 4.10
CA ASN A 118 -16.87 -2.77 4.25
C ASN A 118 -17.19 -3.19 5.69
N MET A 119 -16.79 -2.38 6.69
CA MET A 119 -16.88 -2.76 8.10
C MET A 119 -18.29 -3.15 8.55
N PRO A 120 -19.36 -2.37 8.26
CA PRO A 120 -20.70 -2.72 8.77
C PRO A 120 -21.14 -4.11 8.34
N SER A 121 -20.99 -4.44 7.06
CA SER A 121 -21.42 -5.72 6.51
C SER A 121 -20.51 -6.90 6.90
N LEU A 122 -19.20 -6.67 7.08
CA LEU A 122 -18.28 -7.71 7.53
C LEU A 122 -18.50 -8.05 9.02
N MET A 123 -18.77 -7.05 9.86
CA MET A 123 -19.09 -7.25 11.28
C MET A 123 -20.43 -7.99 11.48
N GLU A 124 -21.35 -7.97 10.52
CA GLU A 124 -22.54 -8.82 10.51
C GLU A 124 -22.20 -10.31 10.28
N LEU A 125 -21.04 -10.62 9.71
CA LEU A 125 -20.60 -11.99 9.44
C LEU A 125 -19.72 -12.56 10.56
N GLY A 126 -18.86 -11.77 11.18
CA GLY A 126 -17.92 -12.25 12.19
C GLY A 126 -17.04 -11.16 12.79
N ASP A 127 -16.20 -11.55 13.74
CA ASP A 127 -15.17 -10.68 14.28
C ASP A 127 -14.18 -10.26 13.19
N VAL A 128 -13.73 -9.00 13.25
CA VAL A 128 -12.87 -8.42 12.23
C VAL A 128 -11.61 -7.84 12.88
N TYR A 129 -10.46 -8.26 12.39
CA TYR A 129 -9.17 -7.64 12.63
C TYR A 129 -8.76 -6.82 11.42
N VAL A 130 -8.44 -5.55 11.63
CA VAL A 130 -7.89 -4.67 10.58
C VAL A 130 -6.48 -4.29 11.00
N LEU A 131 -5.53 -4.35 10.09
CA LEU A 131 -4.15 -4.00 10.40
C LEU A 131 -3.53 -3.06 9.36
N ASP A 132 -2.61 -2.22 9.81
CA ASP A 132 -1.74 -1.48 8.91
C ASP A 132 -0.57 -2.37 8.49
N LEU A 133 -0.36 -2.56 7.17
CA LEU A 133 0.69 -3.44 6.66
C LEU A 133 2.09 -2.96 7.09
N LEU A 134 2.92 -3.89 7.55
CA LEU A 134 4.29 -3.57 7.94
C LEU A 134 5.13 -3.16 6.71
N GLY A 135 5.81 -2.02 6.81
CA GLY A 135 6.59 -1.45 5.70
C GLY A 135 5.81 -0.58 4.73
N GLU A 136 4.48 -0.52 4.84
CA GLU A 136 3.58 0.42 4.17
C GLU A 136 3.29 1.63 5.08
N PRO A 137 2.78 2.77 4.55
CA PRO A 137 2.37 3.87 5.41
C PRO A 137 1.19 3.47 6.30
N GLY A 138 1.26 3.83 7.57
CA GLY A 138 0.28 3.48 8.59
C GLY A 138 0.84 3.76 9.98
N LEU A 139 0.27 3.12 10.98
CA LEU A 139 0.76 3.18 12.37
C LEU A 139 1.62 1.96 12.75
N SER A 140 1.77 0.98 11.86
CA SER A 140 2.79 -0.08 11.98
C SER A 140 4.19 0.50 11.78
N VAL A 141 5.17 -0.03 12.49
CA VAL A 141 6.56 0.46 12.46
C VAL A 141 7.51 -0.66 12.06
N GLN A 142 8.10 -0.56 10.87
CA GLN A 142 9.12 -1.48 10.41
C GLN A 142 10.48 -1.09 11.02
N GLU A 143 11.17 -2.04 11.65
CA GLU A 143 12.49 -1.85 12.27
C GLU A 143 13.59 -2.68 11.57
N VAL A 144 13.20 -3.80 10.98
CA VAL A 144 14.11 -4.73 10.29
C VAL A 144 13.71 -4.82 8.82
N PRO A 145 14.66 -4.84 7.87
CA PRO A 145 14.33 -5.02 6.45
C PRO A 145 13.54 -6.29 6.18
N ILE A 146 12.54 -6.18 5.31
CA ILE A 146 11.83 -7.30 4.68
C ILE A 146 12.48 -7.45 3.30
N GLU A 147 13.29 -8.50 3.10
CA GLU A 147 14.12 -8.65 1.91
C GLU A 147 13.60 -9.73 0.95
N SER A 148 12.68 -10.58 1.43
CA SER A 148 12.13 -11.70 0.65
C SER A 148 10.62 -11.83 0.84
N PHE A 149 9.98 -12.63 -0.02
CA PHE A 149 8.57 -13.00 0.12
C PHE A 149 8.33 -13.90 1.34
N ALA A 150 9.33 -14.70 1.72
CA ALA A 150 9.29 -15.46 2.96
C ALA A 150 9.30 -14.56 4.18
N ASP A 151 10.09 -13.47 4.19
CA ASP A 151 10.06 -12.47 5.26
C ASP A 151 8.71 -11.75 5.31
N ASN A 152 8.12 -11.45 4.12
CA ASN A 152 6.79 -10.87 4.03
C ASN A 152 5.73 -11.80 4.65
N ALA A 153 5.79 -13.10 4.40
CA ALA A 153 4.92 -14.07 5.06
C ALA A 153 5.22 -14.20 6.57
N ALA A 154 6.49 -14.15 6.95
CA ALA A 154 6.92 -14.36 8.33
C ALA A 154 6.44 -13.27 9.30
N TRP A 155 6.49 -11.98 8.93
CA TRP A 155 5.99 -10.93 9.82
C TRP A 155 4.47 -11.07 10.04
N LEU A 156 3.71 -11.45 9.00
CA LEU A 156 2.26 -11.62 9.13
C LEU A 156 1.92 -12.88 9.93
N ASP A 157 2.62 -14.01 9.71
CA ASP A 157 2.47 -15.23 10.53
C ASP A 157 2.75 -14.95 12.01
N GLN A 158 3.86 -14.25 12.33
CA GLN A 158 4.18 -13.84 13.70
C GLN A 158 3.10 -12.94 14.30
N THR A 159 2.53 -12.03 13.48
CA THR A 159 1.43 -11.17 13.91
C THR A 159 0.19 -11.98 14.28
N LEU A 160 -0.21 -12.91 13.41
CA LEU A 160 -1.39 -13.77 13.63
C LEU A 160 -1.18 -14.76 14.78
N ALA A 161 0.06 -15.16 15.05
CA ALA A 161 0.40 -16.06 16.17
C ALA A 161 0.19 -15.43 17.56
N GLU A 162 0.16 -14.11 17.66
CA GLU A 162 -0.11 -13.38 18.91
C GLU A 162 -1.62 -13.14 19.14
N LEU A 163 -2.46 -13.45 18.13
CA LEU A 163 -3.91 -13.39 18.28
C LEU A 163 -4.45 -14.69 18.92
N PRO A 164 -5.59 -14.65 19.61
CA PRO A 164 -6.12 -15.81 20.30
C PRO A 164 -6.57 -16.95 19.39
N GLU A 165 -6.86 -16.66 18.12
CA GLU A 165 -7.35 -17.64 17.17
C GLU A 165 -6.20 -18.30 16.39
N GLU A 166 -6.38 -19.57 16.03
CA GLU A 166 -5.37 -20.34 15.28
C GLU A 166 -5.47 -20.12 13.76
N ARG A 167 -6.69 -19.86 13.24
CA ARG A 167 -6.97 -19.72 11.81
C ARG A 167 -7.90 -18.55 11.54
N PHE A 168 -7.71 -17.95 10.37
CA PHE A 168 -8.36 -16.69 9.97
C PHE A 168 -8.90 -16.77 8.55
N HIS A 169 -9.99 -16.06 8.29
CA HIS A 169 -10.40 -15.68 6.95
C HIS A 169 -9.57 -14.46 6.51
N LEU A 170 -8.62 -14.66 5.62
CA LEU A 170 -7.76 -13.55 5.14
C LEU A 170 -8.44 -12.84 3.98
N LEU A 171 -8.85 -11.60 4.19
CA LEU A 171 -9.45 -10.75 3.17
C LEU A 171 -8.45 -9.69 2.72
N GLY A 172 -7.96 -9.80 1.49
CA GLY A 172 -6.94 -8.90 0.96
C GLY A 172 -7.37 -8.15 -0.30
N LEU A 173 -7.13 -6.83 -0.30
CA LEU A 173 -7.36 -5.95 -1.43
C LEU A 173 -6.05 -5.67 -2.17
N SER A 174 -5.99 -5.86 -3.50
CA SER A 174 -4.82 -5.50 -4.31
C SER A 174 -3.51 -6.13 -3.79
N ILE A 175 -2.55 -5.33 -3.33
CA ILE A 175 -1.30 -5.80 -2.69
C ILE A 175 -1.59 -6.54 -1.37
N GLY A 176 -2.63 -6.16 -0.64
CA GLY A 176 -3.10 -6.93 0.51
C GLY A 176 -3.56 -8.34 0.13
N GLY A 177 -4.19 -8.48 -1.05
CA GLY A 177 -4.55 -9.78 -1.62
C GLY A 177 -3.31 -10.62 -1.96
N TRP A 178 -2.29 -10.03 -2.56
CA TRP A 178 -1.00 -10.69 -2.78
C TRP A 178 -0.34 -11.09 -1.45
N THR A 179 -0.36 -10.21 -0.46
CA THR A 179 0.21 -10.50 0.87
C THR A 179 -0.51 -11.66 1.56
N ALA A 180 -1.85 -11.71 1.47
CA ALA A 180 -2.66 -12.82 1.96
C ALA A 180 -2.33 -14.15 1.23
N ALA A 181 -2.27 -14.12 -0.10
CA ALA A 181 -1.93 -15.29 -0.91
C ALA A 181 -0.49 -15.77 -0.65
N ASN A 182 0.46 -14.84 -0.52
CA ASN A 182 1.84 -15.17 -0.16
C ASN A 182 1.93 -15.83 1.23
N LEU A 183 1.17 -15.35 2.22
CA LEU A 183 1.09 -16.03 3.51
C LEU A 183 0.49 -17.44 3.35
N ALA A 184 -0.61 -17.58 2.60
CA ALA A 184 -1.28 -18.88 2.40
C ALA A 184 -0.34 -19.91 1.75
N VAL A 185 0.55 -19.49 0.84
CA VAL A 185 1.58 -20.36 0.25
C VAL A 185 2.61 -20.81 1.29
N HIS A 186 3.02 -19.93 2.20
CA HIS A 186 4.10 -20.21 3.17
C HIS A 186 3.59 -20.80 4.49
N ARG A 187 2.37 -20.49 4.89
CA ARG A 187 1.75 -20.84 6.19
C ARG A 187 0.26 -21.18 6.03
N PRO A 188 -0.07 -22.22 5.23
CA PRO A 188 -1.45 -22.60 4.94
C PRO A 188 -2.26 -22.93 6.21
N GLU A 189 -1.58 -23.39 7.26
CA GLU A 189 -2.20 -23.75 8.54
C GLU A 189 -2.90 -22.58 9.25
N ARG A 190 -2.48 -21.33 8.98
CA ARG A 190 -3.09 -20.11 9.53
C ARG A 190 -4.38 -19.70 8.81
N VAL A 191 -4.64 -20.24 7.63
CA VAL A 191 -5.69 -19.74 6.74
C VAL A 191 -6.90 -20.65 6.77
N ALA A 192 -8.03 -20.14 7.25
CA ALA A 192 -9.32 -20.81 7.18
C ALA A 192 -9.93 -20.72 5.78
N SER A 193 -9.90 -19.53 5.19
CA SER A 193 -10.17 -19.27 3.78
C SER A 193 -9.40 -18.04 3.30
N LEU A 194 -9.19 -17.96 1.99
CA LEU A 194 -8.52 -16.84 1.32
C LEU A 194 -9.53 -16.08 0.48
N LEU A 195 -9.73 -14.80 0.80
CA LEU A 195 -10.70 -13.92 0.16
C LEU A 195 -9.93 -12.79 -0.54
N LEU A 196 -9.91 -12.79 -1.85
CA LEU A 196 -9.05 -11.93 -2.66
C LEU A 196 -9.90 -10.94 -3.46
N ILE A 197 -9.71 -9.64 -3.21
CA ILE A 197 -10.39 -8.57 -3.95
C ILE A 197 -9.40 -7.93 -4.92
N ASP A 198 -9.59 -8.17 -6.19
CA ASP A 198 -8.79 -7.69 -7.33
C ASP A 198 -7.26 -7.73 -7.04
N PRO A 199 -6.72 -8.92 -6.67
CA PRO A 199 -5.37 -9.05 -6.13
C PRO A 199 -4.32 -8.80 -7.21
N ALA A 200 -3.36 -7.91 -6.94
CA ALA A 200 -2.23 -7.66 -7.82
C ALA A 200 -1.22 -8.84 -7.76
N TYR A 201 -0.55 -9.17 -8.86
CA TYR A 201 0.50 -10.19 -8.92
C TYR A 201 0.12 -11.59 -8.40
N THR A 202 -1.17 -11.90 -8.32
CA THR A 202 -1.63 -13.23 -7.89
C THR A 202 -2.01 -14.10 -9.09
N PHE A 203 -2.93 -13.64 -9.92
CA PHE A 203 -3.40 -14.37 -11.11
C PHE A 203 -2.92 -13.74 -12.43
N GLY A 204 -2.17 -12.64 -12.36
CA GLY A 204 -1.66 -11.94 -13.52
C GLY A 204 -0.67 -10.84 -13.12
N THR A 205 0.09 -10.38 -14.10
CA THR A 205 1.06 -9.28 -13.92
C THR A 205 0.43 -7.94 -14.25
N ILE A 206 0.95 -6.88 -13.64
CA ILE A 206 0.54 -5.51 -13.97
C ILE A 206 0.94 -5.18 -15.42
N PRO A 207 0.01 -4.69 -16.26
CA PRO A 207 0.30 -4.28 -17.62
C PRO A 207 1.35 -3.17 -17.67
N GLY A 208 2.22 -3.20 -18.71
CA GLY A 208 3.29 -2.22 -18.86
C GLY A 208 2.79 -0.76 -18.91
N GLU A 209 1.62 -0.52 -19.46
CA GLU A 209 0.98 0.81 -19.47
C GLU A 209 0.70 1.30 -18.03
N THR A 210 0.10 0.46 -17.21
CA THR A 210 -0.17 0.76 -15.79
C THR A 210 1.13 1.00 -15.02
N ALA A 211 2.16 0.17 -15.23
CA ALA A 211 3.46 0.34 -14.61
C ALA A 211 4.10 1.70 -14.98
N VAL A 212 4.04 2.10 -16.26
CA VAL A 212 4.55 3.40 -16.72
C VAL A 212 3.75 4.56 -16.10
N ARG A 213 2.42 4.45 -16.01
CA ARG A 213 1.55 5.47 -15.39
C ARG A 213 1.77 5.60 -13.89
N ALA A 214 2.18 4.53 -13.22
CA ALA A 214 2.48 4.54 -11.79
C ALA A 214 3.79 5.27 -11.44
N ILE A 215 4.77 5.35 -12.37
CA ILE A 215 6.07 5.99 -12.12
C ILE A 215 5.93 7.44 -11.63
N PRO A 216 5.21 8.35 -12.32
CA PRO A 216 5.05 9.72 -11.84
C PRO A 216 4.29 9.81 -10.52
N ALA A 217 3.30 8.93 -10.30
CA ALA A 217 2.53 8.89 -9.07
C ALA A 217 3.39 8.50 -7.86
N SER A 218 4.45 7.71 -8.06
CA SER A 218 5.39 7.29 -7.01
C SER A 218 6.46 8.32 -6.66
N VAL A 219 6.51 9.47 -7.37
CA VAL A 219 7.52 10.51 -7.15
C VAL A 219 6.97 11.64 -6.27
N PRO A 220 7.40 11.75 -4.98
CA PRO A 220 6.77 12.62 -3.99
C PRO A 220 6.74 14.12 -4.34
N TRP A 221 7.77 14.62 -5.04
CA TRP A 221 7.90 16.05 -5.38
C TRP A 221 7.18 16.46 -6.67
N LEU A 222 6.61 15.50 -7.43
CA LEU A 222 5.77 15.84 -8.58
C LEU A 222 4.41 16.39 -8.14
N PRO A 223 3.73 17.18 -9.01
CA PRO A 223 2.42 17.74 -8.69
C PRO A 223 1.39 16.67 -8.31
N LYS A 224 0.48 17.00 -7.37
CA LYS A 224 -0.63 16.15 -6.95
C LYS A 224 -1.45 15.61 -8.13
N SER A 225 -1.66 16.45 -9.17
CA SER A 225 -2.43 16.09 -10.36
C SER A 225 -1.95 14.81 -11.06
N TRP A 226 -0.68 14.42 -10.92
CA TRP A 226 -0.16 13.18 -11.48
C TRP A 226 -0.61 11.97 -10.67
N ARG A 227 -0.65 12.10 -9.33
CA ARG A 227 -1.21 11.07 -8.46
C ARG A 227 -2.72 10.96 -8.61
N ASP A 228 -3.43 12.10 -8.71
CA ASP A 228 -4.87 12.13 -9.00
C ASP A 228 -5.18 11.47 -10.35
N SER A 229 -4.36 11.73 -11.37
CA SER A 229 -4.52 11.08 -12.69
C SER A 229 -4.33 9.56 -12.61
N PHE A 230 -3.37 9.09 -11.81
CA PHE A 230 -3.17 7.65 -11.61
C PHE A 230 -4.31 7.03 -10.77
N ALA A 231 -4.73 7.68 -9.69
CA ALA A 231 -5.87 7.24 -8.87
C ALA A 231 -7.17 7.17 -9.71
N SER A 232 -7.46 8.21 -10.50
CA SER A 232 -8.58 8.19 -11.45
C SER A 232 -8.47 7.04 -12.46
N TYR A 233 -7.28 6.80 -13.01
CA TYR A 233 -7.04 5.70 -13.95
C TYR A 233 -7.32 4.33 -13.31
N THR A 234 -6.91 4.10 -12.07
CA THR A 234 -7.19 2.86 -11.33
C THR A 234 -8.67 2.73 -10.96
N ALA A 235 -9.35 3.84 -10.73
CA ALA A 235 -10.80 3.92 -10.47
C ALA A 235 -11.64 4.01 -11.77
N GLY A 236 -11.16 3.44 -12.87
CA GLY A 236 -11.93 3.35 -14.12
C GLY A 236 -12.22 4.70 -14.79
N GLY A 237 -11.49 5.76 -14.45
CA GLY A 237 -11.66 7.12 -14.93
C GLY A 237 -12.56 8.01 -14.05
N ALA A 238 -13.02 7.51 -12.91
CA ALA A 238 -13.77 8.32 -11.94
C ALA A 238 -12.91 9.49 -11.42
N PRO A 239 -13.47 10.67 -11.19
CA PRO A 239 -12.75 11.76 -10.58
C PRO A 239 -12.33 11.40 -9.15
N VAL A 240 -11.14 11.85 -8.73
CA VAL A 240 -10.71 11.68 -7.35
C VAL A 240 -11.57 12.59 -6.47
N GLU A 241 -12.33 12.00 -5.60
CA GLU A 241 -13.17 12.72 -4.64
C GLU A 241 -12.33 13.30 -3.50
N ASP A 242 -12.76 14.44 -2.95
CA ASP A 242 -12.10 15.09 -1.82
C ASP A 242 -12.66 14.55 -0.49
N VAL A 243 -12.56 13.22 -0.31
CA VAL A 243 -12.99 12.50 0.89
C VAL A 243 -11.80 12.20 1.81
N PRO A 244 -12.04 11.95 3.12
CA PRO A 244 -10.98 11.72 4.10
C PRO A 244 -10.01 10.59 3.71
N VAL A 245 -10.52 9.45 3.23
CA VAL A 245 -9.72 8.31 2.80
C VAL A 245 -8.80 8.66 1.62
N ALA A 246 -9.32 9.39 0.61
CA ALA A 246 -8.51 9.79 -0.54
C ALA A 246 -7.38 10.77 -0.13
N ARG A 247 -7.64 11.70 0.80
CA ARG A 247 -6.61 12.59 1.36
C ARG A 247 -5.55 11.84 2.13
N MET A 248 -5.95 10.86 2.94
CA MET A 248 -5.05 10.00 3.70
C MET A 248 -4.10 9.25 2.77
N ILE A 249 -4.61 8.60 1.72
CA ILE A 249 -3.82 7.88 0.71
C ILE A 249 -2.86 8.85 0.00
N GLU A 250 -3.32 10.03 -0.43
CA GLU A 250 -2.48 11.04 -1.08
C GLU A 250 -1.32 11.49 -0.17
N THR A 251 -1.61 11.77 1.10
CA THR A 251 -0.58 12.18 2.08
C THR A 251 0.39 11.05 2.36
N ALA A 252 -0.08 9.81 2.44
CA ALA A 252 0.72 8.60 2.57
C ALA A 252 1.69 8.44 1.39
N MET A 253 1.19 8.47 0.16
CA MET A 253 2.00 8.34 -1.08
C MET A 253 3.07 9.42 -1.19
N ARG A 254 2.74 10.66 -0.79
CA ARG A 254 3.66 11.79 -0.86
C ARG A 254 4.73 11.76 0.23
N SER A 255 4.41 11.25 1.41
CA SER A 255 5.21 11.48 2.62
C SER A 255 5.96 10.26 3.13
N TYR A 256 5.70 9.08 2.59
CA TYR A 256 6.32 7.82 3.02
C TYR A 256 7.16 7.21 1.89
N SER A 257 8.27 6.59 2.26
CA SER A 257 9.12 5.81 1.36
C SER A 257 9.01 4.32 1.69
N ILE A 258 8.34 3.58 0.83
CA ILE A 258 8.23 2.12 0.93
C ILE A 258 9.59 1.49 0.59
N ARG A 259 10.02 0.48 1.37
CA ARG A 259 11.28 -0.27 1.19
C ARG A 259 11.05 -1.78 1.21
N LEU A 260 9.93 -2.20 0.65
CA LEU A 260 9.59 -3.61 0.48
C LEU A 260 10.11 -4.14 -0.86
N PRO A 261 10.41 -5.45 -0.98
CA PRO A 261 10.62 -6.09 -2.26
C PRO A 261 9.45 -5.83 -3.21
N GLN A 262 9.74 -5.65 -4.49
CA GLN A 262 8.66 -5.57 -5.48
C GLN A 262 7.95 -6.93 -5.53
N PRO A 263 6.62 -6.97 -5.40
CA PRO A 263 5.87 -8.20 -5.55
C PRO A 263 6.14 -8.84 -6.93
N ALA A 264 6.28 -10.15 -6.96
CA ALA A 264 6.32 -10.94 -8.17
C ALA A 264 5.04 -11.75 -8.31
N LEU A 265 4.73 -12.16 -9.52
CA LEU A 265 3.64 -13.08 -9.78
C LEU A 265 3.86 -14.36 -8.96
N ILE A 266 2.84 -14.78 -8.22
CA ILE A 266 2.87 -16.05 -7.49
C ILE A 266 2.87 -17.17 -8.53
N PRO A 267 3.81 -18.13 -8.45
CA PRO A 267 3.84 -19.26 -9.38
C PRO A 267 2.52 -20.06 -9.35
N GLU A 268 2.03 -20.46 -10.51
CA GLU A 268 0.78 -21.25 -10.61
C GLU A 268 0.86 -22.55 -9.78
N GLU A 269 2.03 -23.20 -9.78
CA GLU A 269 2.30 -24.40 -8.99
C GLU A 269 2.16 -24.19 -7.48
N ASP A 270 2.38 -22.99 -6.98
CA ASP A 270 2.17 -22.64 -5.56
C ASP A 270 0.69 -22.39 -5.28
N LEU A 271 -0.04 -21.74 -6.20
CA LEU A 271 -1.48 -21.58 -6.12
C LEU A 271 -2.23 -22.91 -6.20
N GLU A 272 -1.76 -23.86 -7.01
CA GLU A 272 -2.33 -25.22 -7.12
C GLU A 272 -2.20 -26.05 -5.82
N ARG A 273 -1.26 -25.68 -4.92
CA ARG A 273 -1.07 -26.34 -3.62
C ARG A 273 -1.98 -25.80 -2.53
N LEU A 274 -2.69 -24.72 -2.78
CA LEU A 274 -3.63 -24.15 -1.81
C LEU A 274 -4.82 -25.11 -1.62
N GLU A 275 -4.97 -25.62 -0.40
CA GLU A 275 -6.04 -26.59 -0.05
C GLU A 275 -7.24 -25.91 0.60
N MET A 276 -7.05 -24.72 1.21
CA MET A 276 -8.14 -23.96 1.81
C MET A 276 -9.08 -23.41 0.72
N PRO A 277 -10.36 -23.14 1.07
CA PRO A 277 -11.27 -22.45 0.16
C PRO A 277 -10.75 -21.07 -0.24
N VAL A 278 -10.85 -20.73 -1.54
CA VAL A 278 -10.41 -19.44 -2.08
C VAL A 278 -11.54 -18.76 -2.84
N LEU A 279 -11.92 -17.55 -2.44
CA LEU A 279 -12.79 -16.66 -3.20
C LEU A 279 -11.93 -15.62 -3.90
N ALA A 280 -11.96 -15.59 -5.24
CA ALA A 280 -11.30 -14.58 -6.05
C ALA A 280 -12.33 -13.67 -6.71
N ILE A 281 -12.41 -12.42 -6.25
CA ILE A 281 -13.25 -11.36 -6.81
C ILE A 281 -12.37 -10.50 -7.71
N LEU A 282 -12.73 -10.41 -8.99
CA LEU A 282 -11.98 -9.69 -10.01
C LEU A 282 -12.82 -8.56 -10.60
N ALA A 283 -12.21 -7.39 -10.76
CA ALA A 283 -12.85 -6.23 -11.39
C ALA A 283 -12.71 -6.32 -12.92
N GLY A 284 -13.81 -6.26 -13.66
CA GLY A 284 -13.83 -6.39 -15.12
C GLY A 284 -13.12 -5.26 -15.85
N ARG A 285 -13.03 -4.08 -15.23
CA ARG A 285 -12.31 -2.91 -15.71
C ARG A 285 -11.01 -2.64 -14.99
N SER A 286 -10.48 -3.67 -14.28
CA SER A 286 -9.19 -3.57 -13.62
C SER A 286 -8.07 -3.19 -14.60
N VAL A 287 -7.18 -2.32 -14.15
CA VAL A 287 -5.95 -1.97 -14.87
C VAL A 287 -4.72 -2.65 -14.27
N MET A 288 -4.91 -3.45 -13.21
CA MET A 288 -3.83 -4.16 -12.52
C MET A 288 -3.48 -5.51 -13.14
N HIS A 289 -4.37 -6.05 -13.99
CA HIS A 289 -4.15 -7.28 -14.76
C HIS A 289 -5.12 -7.32 -15.96
N ASP A 290 -4.92 -8.28 -16.86
CA ASP A 290 -5.92 -8.68 -17.86
C ASP A 290 -6.94 -9.56 -17.14
N THR A 291 -8.10 -9.02 -16.80
CA THR A 291 -9.11 -9.68 -15.95
C THR A 291 -9.56 -11.03 -16.51
N ARG A 292 -9.74 -11.14 -17.83
CA ARG A 292 -10.15 -12.41 -18.44
C ARG A 292 -9.09 -13.48 -18.23
N LYS A 293 -7.81 -13.17 -18.50
CA LYS A 293 -6.71 -14.10 -18.28
C LYS A 293 -6.52 -14.42 -16.80
N ALA A 294 -6.69 -13.43 -15.93
CA ALA A 294 -6.60 -13.64 -14.49
C ALA A 294 -7.70 -14.58 -13.99
N ALA A 295 -8.93 -14.44 -14.49
CA ALA A 295 -10.04 -15.35 -14.20
C ALA A 295 -9.74 -16.77 -14.72
N ASP A 296 -9.32 -16.91 -15.99
CA ASP A 296 -8.95 -18.21 -16.58
C ASP A 296 -7.83 -18.90 -15.77
N VAL A 297 -6.84 -18.14 -15.28
CA VAL A 297 -5.78 -18.68 -14.40
C VAL A 297 -6.36 -19.11 -13.07
N ALA A 298 -7.14 -18.25 -12.40
CA ALA A 298 -7.72 -18.55 -11.08
C ALA A 298 -8.61 -19.80 -11.14
N GLU A 299 -9.52 -19.90 -12.13
CA GLU A 299 -10.38 -21.07 -12.32
C GLU A 299 -9.60 -22.36 -12.57
N ARG A 300 -8.45 -22.29 -13.23
CA ARG A 300 -7.62 -23.44 -13.56
C ARG A 300 -6.77 -23.92 -12.39
N VAL A 301 -6.19 -23.00 -11.60
CA VAL A 301 -5.19 -23.34 -10.58
C VAL A 301 -5.79 -23.57 -9.19
N LEU A 302 -6.91 -22.93 -8.87
CA LEU A 302 -7.52 -23.03 -7.55
C LEU A 302 -8.40 -24.26 -7.43
N ARG A 303 -7.95 -25.26 -6.67
CA ARG A 303 -8.69 -26.53 -6.49
C ARG A 303 -10.04 -26.35 -5.79
N ASN A 304 -10.07 -25.49 -4.77
CA ASN A 304 -11.25 -25.13 -4.00
C ASN A 304 -11.59 -23.66 -4.21
N GLY A 305 -11.55 -23.23 -5.49
CA GLY A 305 -11.72 -21.83 -5.88
C GLY A 305 -13.13 -21.50 -6.33
N THR A 306 -13.60 -20.32 -5.94
CA THR A 306 -14.75 -19.64 -6.52
C THR A 306 -14.26 -18.34 -7.13
N VAL A 307 -14.53 -18.12 -8.42
CA VAL A 307 -14.13 -16.90 -9.15
C VAL A 307 -15.36 -16.09 -9.50
N VAL A 308 -15.37 -14.82 -9.09
CA VAL A 308 -16.47 -13.88 -9.36
C VAL A 308 -15.88 -12.68 -10.10
N VAL A 309 -16.48 -12.32 -11.24
CA VAL A 309 -16.07 -11.13 -12.01
C VAL A 309 -17.17 -10.10 -11.94
N TYR A 310 -16.84 -8.89 -11.49
CA TYR A 310 -17.70 -7.71 -11.53
C TYR A 310 -17.41 -6.93 -12.83
N PRO A 311 -18.20 -7.09 -13.89
CA PRO A 311 -17.82 -6.67 -15.25
C PRO A 311 -17.62 -5.17 -15.39
N ASP A 312 -18.36 -4.37 -14.62
CA ASP A 312 -18.36 -2.92 -14.70
C ASP A 312 -17.52 -2.24 -13.62
N ALA A 313 -17.04 -3.00 -12.62
CA ALA A 313 -16.22 -2.48 -11.52
C ALA A 313 -14.79 -2.18 -11.96
N SER A 314 -14.21 -1.15 -11.36
CA SER A 314 -12.80 -0.79 -11.49
C SER A 314 -11.92 -1.48 -10.42
N HIS A 315 -10.61 -1.17 -10.38
CA HIS A 315 -9.74 -1.65 -9.30
C HIS A 315 -10.18 -1.17 -7.90
N ALA A 316 -11.05 -0.15 -7.82
CA ALA A 316 -11.67 0.31 -6.58
C ALA A 316 -12.88 -0.55 -6.14
N VAL A 317 -13.07 -1.73 -6.73
CA VAL A 317 -14.20 -2.64 -6.48
C VAL A 317 -14.47 -2.90 -5.00
N GLY A 318 -13.44 -2.87 -4.15
CA GLY A 318 -13.57 -3.04 -2.71
C GLY A 318 -14.53 -2.06 -2.05
N SER A 319 -14.54 -0.78 -2.49
CA SER A 319 -15.47 0.26 -2.03
C SER A 319 -16.67 0.42 -2.97
N GLU A 320 -16.50 0.26 -4.28
CA GLU A 320 -17.59 0.35 -5.26
C GLU A 320 -18.71 -0.66 -4.98
N GLU A 321 -18.35 -1.88 -4.55
CA GLU A 321 -19.25 -3.02 -4.39
C GLU A 321 -19.21 -3.63 -2.97
N ALA A 322 -18.93 -2.83 -1.95
CA ALA A 322 -18.69 -3.31 -0.57
C ALA A 322 -19.79 -4.26 -0.04
N MET A 323 -21.07 -3.90 -0.19
CA MET A 323 -22.19 -4.73 0.24
C MET A 323 -22.38 -6.01 -0.60
N GLN A 324 -22.07 -5.95 -1.90
CA GLN A 324 -22.14 -7.12 -2.79
C GLN A 324 -21.04 -8.11 -2.43
N ILE A 325 -19.82 -7.61 -2.19
CA ILE A 325 -18.67 -8.41 -1.75
C ILE A 325 -18.99 -9.15 -0.45
N ALA A 326 -19.63 -8.48 0.52
CA ALA A 326 -20.01 -9.14 1.78
C ALA A 326 -21.01 -10.29 1.54
N ARG A 327 -21.99 -10.13 0.63
CA ARG A 327 -22.92 -11.20 0.25
C ARG A 327 -22.22 -12.37 -0.45
N GLU A 328 -21.26 -12.10 -1.33
CA GLU A 328 -20.47 -13.15 -1.96
C GLU A 328 -19.63 -13.90 -0.93
N ILE A 329 -19.05 -13.19 0.04
CA ILE A 329 -18.31 -13.81 1.16
C ILE A 329 -19.25 -14.68 2.00
N GLU A 330 -20.43 -14.19 2.37
CA GLU A 330 -21.42 -14.96 3.13
C GLU A 330 -21.84 -16.24 2.41
N ALA A 331 -22.21 -16.13 1.14
CA ALA A 331 -22.60 -17.28 0.31
C ALA A 331 -21.43 -18.28 0.17
N PHE A 332 -20.23 -17.79 -0.07
CA PHE A 332 -19.02 -18.60 -0.19
C PHE A 332 -18.71 -19.34 1.11
N LEU A 333 -18.69 -18.67 2.27
CA LEU A 333 -18.42 -19.30 3.55
C LEU A 333 -19.50 -20.32 3.92
N SER A 334 -20.78 -20.04 3.63
CA SER A 334 -21.89 -20.98 3.88
C SER A 334 -21.77 -22.27 3.06
N SER A 335 -21.15 -22.22 1.89
CA SER A 335 -20.95 -23.40 1.03
C SER A 335 -19.74 -24.27 1.40
N HIS A 336 -18.89 -23.77 2.34
CA HIS A 336 -17.64 -24.43 2.75
C HIS A 336 -17.56 -24.72 4.27
N GLN A 337 -18.71 -24.68 4.95
CA GLN A 337 -18.84 -25.04 6.39
C GLN A 337 -18.86 -26.55 6.61
#